data_391becfb2b9c0e90d393013c742d9f14
#
_entry.id   391becfb2b9c0e90d393013c742d9f14
#
_cell.length_a   1.000
_cell.length_b   1.000
_cell.length_c   1.000
_cell.angle_alpha   90.00
_cell.angle_beta   90.00
_cell.angle_gamma   90.00
#
_symmetry.space_group_name_H-M   'P 1'
#
loop_
_entity.id
_entity.type
_entity.pdbx_description
1 polymer ?
#
loop_
_entity_poly.entity_id
_entity_poly.type
_entity_poly.pdbx_seq_one_letter_code
_entity_poly.pdbx_strand_id
1 'polypeptide(L)'
;MNKEEWLKKGYVTEPVDKTLDLKTEIDKLRKEKNALILGHYYQSGEIQDIADFVGDSLALAQWAAKTDADIIVMCGVHFMGETAKILCPDKKVLVPDLNAGCSLADSCPADEFAKFVKEHPDHTVISYVNTTAAVKAVTDVVVTSTNAKQIVESFPEDEKIIFGPDRNLGNYINSITGRNMSVSYTHLRAH
;
A
#
# COMPACT_ATOMS: atom_id res chain seq x y z
N MET A 1 6.90 -22.19 2.68
CA MET A 1 5.51 -22.19 3.19
C MET A 1 4.83 -23.44 2.68
N ASN A 2 4.20 -24.24 3.55
CA ASN A 2 3.52 -25.47 3.14
C ASN A 2 2.03 -25.20 2.79
N LYS A 3 1.33 -26.22 2.24
CA LYS A 3 -0.07 -26.07 1.81
C LYS A 3 -1.01 -25.62 2.94
N GLU A 4 -0.78 -26.09 4.18
CA GLU A 4 -1.61 -25.70 5.32
C GLU A 4 -1.43 -24.22 5.71
N GLU A 5 -0.22 -23.70 5.61
CA GLU A 5 0.06 -22.29 5.86
C GLU A 5 -0.60 -21.39 4.80
N TRP A 6 -0.61 -21.85 3.54
CA TRP A 6 -1.30 -21.14 2.46
C TRP A 6 -2.81 -21.09 2.70
N LEU A 7 -3.43 -22.25 3.04
CA LEU A 7 -4.85 -22.32 3.34
C LEU A 7 -5.23 -21.42 4.53
N LYS A 8 -4.40 -21.40 5.59
CA LYS A 8 -4.62 -20.50 6.74
C LYS A 8 -4.59 -19.01 6.36
N LYS A 9 -3.87 -18.65 5.32
CA LYS A 9 -3.83 -17.30 4.75
C LYS A 9 -4.96 -17.03 3.75
N GLY A 10 -5.85 -17.97 3.51
CA GLY A 10 -6.98 -17.81 2.60
C GLY A 10 -6.67 -18.07 1.14
N TYR A 11 -5.52 -18.68 0.81
CA TYR A 11 -5.25 -19.07 -0.57
C TYR A 11 -6.12 -20.23 -1.01
N VAL A 12 -6.68 -20.10 -2.20
CA VAL A 12 -7.41 -21.17 -2.89
C VAL A 12 -6.41 -22.04 -3.63
N THR A 13 -6.45 -23.35 -3.39
CA THR A 13 -5.52 -24.33 -3.98
C THR A 13 -6.21 -25.27 -4.98
N GLU A 14 -7.52 -25.16 -5.13
CA GLU A 14 -8.27 -25.90 -6.13
C GLU A 14 -7.87 -25.44 -7.53
N PRO A 15 -7.68 -26.37 -8.47
CA PRO A 15 -7.41 -26.01 -9.85
C PRO A 15 -8.61 -25.28 -10.47
N VAL A 16 -8.33 -24.21 -11.20
CA VAL A 16 -9.37 -23.53 -11.99
C VAL A 16 -9.85 -24.46 -13.09
N ASP A 17 -11.17 -24.57 -13.25
CA ASP A 17 -11.77 -25.31 -14.36
C ASP A 17 -11.40 -24.61 -15.68
N LYS A 18 -10.63 -25.30 -16.52
CA LYS A 18 -10.13 -24.78 -17.79
C LYS A 18 -11.22 -24.61 -18.87
N THR A 19 -12.43 -25.11 -18.60
CA THR A 19 -13.57 -24.95 -19.52
C THR A 19 -14.33 -23.64 -19.29
N LEU A 20 -14.06 -22.95 -18.19
CA LEU A 20 -14.71 -21.68 -17.88
C LEU A 20 -14.15 -20.55 -18.73
N ASP A 21 -15.03 -19.71 -19.23
CA ASP A 21 -14.68 -18.36 -19.67
C ASP A 21 -14.50 -17.48 -18.41
N LEU A 22 -13.24 -17.37 -17.96
CA LEU A 22 -12.90 -16.68 -16.70
C LEU A 22 -13.39 -15.23 -16.68
N LYS A 23 -13.34 -14.52 -17.81
CA LYS A 23 -13.82 -13.13 -17.88
C LYS A 23 -15.31 -13.05 -17.59
N THR A 24 -16.10 -13.89 -18.24
CA THR A 24 -17.56 -13.95 -18.03
C THR A 24 -17.90 -14.35 -16.59
N GLU A 25 -17.22 -15.35 -16.02
CA GLU A 25 -17.50 -15.78 -14.65
C GLU A 25 -17.08 -14.74 -13.60
N ILE A 26 -15.95 -14.04 -13.80
CA ILE A 26 -15.52 -12.94 -12.94
C ILE A 26 -16.52 -11.79 -12.99
N ASP A 27 -16.97 -11.39 -14.18
CA ASP A 27 -17.97 -10.33 -14.35
C ASP A 27 -19.32 -10.68 -13.68
N LYS A 28 -19.72 -11.93 -13.73
CA LYS A 28 -20.92 -12.42 -13.06
C LYS A 28 -20.76 -12.33 -11.53
N LEU A 29 -19.67 -12.89 -10.99
CA LEU A 29 -19.39 -12.86 -9.55
C LEU A 29 -19.24 -11.44 -9.01
N ARG A 30 -18.58 -10.55 -9.77
CA ARG A 30 -18.42 -9.14 -9.42
C ARG A 30 -19.78 -8.46 -9.20
N LYS A 31 -20.74 -8.69 -10.11
CA LYS A 31 -22.09 -8.14 -10.01
C LYS A 31 -22.88 -8.76 -8.87
N GLU A 32 -22.84 -10.10 -8.73
CA GLU A 32 -23.52 -10.81 -7.65
C GLU A 32 -23.06 -10.41 -6.26
N LYS A 33 -21.77 -10.10 -6.11
CA LYS A 33 -21.14 -9.80 -4.83
C LYS A 33 -21.01 -8.31 -4.56
N ASN A 34 -21.52 -7.46 -5.43
CA ASN A 34 -21.27 -6.00 -5.36
C ASN A 34 -19.78 -5.70 -5.15
N ALA A 35 -18.93 -6.26 -6.01
CA ALA A 35 -17.48 -6.17 -5.89
C ALA A 35 -16.89 -5.21 -6.91
N LEU A 36 -15.84 -4.49 -6.50
CA LEU A 36 -15.04 -3.60 -7.33
C LEU A 36 -13.65 -4.22 -7.51
N ILE A 37 -13.17 -4.32 -8.75
CA ILE A 37 -11.82 -4.78 -9.08
C ILE A 37 -10.94 -3.57 -9.38
N LEU A 38 -9.92 -3.35 -8.56
CA LEU A 38 -8.93 -2.29 -8.73
C LEU A 38 -7.60 -2.90 -9.17
N GLY A 39 -7.11 -2.52 -10.35
CA GLY A 39 -5.88 -3.02 -10.94
C GLY A 39 -4.77 -1.98 -10.91
N HIS A 40 -3.60 -2.33 -10.35
CA HIS A 40 -2.44 -1.45 -10.50
C HIS A 40 -1.91 -1.53 -11.93
N TYR A 41 -1.47 -0.41 -12.49
CA TYR A 41 -1.08 -0.30 -13.91
C TYR A 41 0.12 -1.18 -14.31
N TYR A 42 0.87 -1.76 -13.38
CA TYR A 42 1.92 -2.73 -13.70
C TYR A 42 1.41 -4.18 -13.83
N GLN A 43 0.14 -4.44 -13.57
CA GLN A 43 -0.45 -5.76 -13.76
C GLN A 43 -0.46 -6.16 -15.23
N SER A 44 -0.59 -7.46 -15.52
CA SER A 44 -0.75 -7.94 -16.89
C SER A 44 -1.98 -7.33 -17.57
N GLY A 45 -1.97 -7.22 -18.89
CA GLY A 45 -3.09 -6.70 -19.66
C GLY A 45 -4.41 -7.41 -19.35
N GLU A 46 -4.37 -8.74 -19.18
CA GLU A 46 -5.55 -9.55 -18.85
C GLU A 46 -6.21 -9.12 -17.52
N ILE A 47 -5.41 -8.76 -16.51
CA ILE A 47 -5.92 -8.24 -15.23
C ILE A 47 -6.43 -6.81 -15.40
N GLN A 48 -5.73 -5.99 -16.17
CA GLN A 48 -6.19 -4.62 -16.45
C GLN A 48 -7.53 -4.63 -17.22
N ASP A 49 -7.72 -5.58 -18.13
CA ASP A 49 -8.95 -5.70 -18.96
C ASP A 49 -10.19 -6.10 -18.13
N ILE A 50 -10.04 -6.73 -16.99
CA ILE A 50 -11.14 -7.09 -16.09
C ILE A 50 -11.32 -6.09 -14.93
N ALA A 51 -10.37 -5.17 -14.73
CA ALA A 51 -10.45 -4.18 -13.68
C ALA A 51 -11.49 -3.09 -13.98
N ASP A 52 -12.23 -2.66 -12.97
CA ASP A 52 -13.14 -1.52 -13.06
C ASP A 52 -12.39 -0.20 -13.17
N PHE A 53 -11.21 -0.16 -12.58
CA PHE A 53 -10.31 0.98 -12.63
C PHE A 53 -8.85 0.54 -12.57
N VAL A 54 -8.01 1.16 -13.40
CA VAL A 54 -6.57 0.93 -13.45
C VAL A 54 -5.85 2.24 -13.10
N GLY A 55 -4.90 2.18 -12.17
CA GLY A 55 -4.18 3.37 -11.73
C GLY A 55 -2.95 3.08 -10.88
N ASP A 56 -2.35 4.15 -10.35
CA ASP A 56 -1.30 4.07 -9.35
C ASP A 56 -1.86 3.87 -7.93
N SER A 57 -0.97 3.71 -6.96
CA SER A 57 -1.36 3.45 -5.55
C SER A 57 -2.27 4.54 -4.97
N LEU A 58 -2.06 5.82 -5.33
CA LEU A 58 -2.88 6.92 -4.84
C LEU A 58 -4.27 6.91 -5.46
N ALA A 59 -4.33 6.75 -6.78
CA ALA A 59 -5.59 6.69 -7.50
C ALA A 59 -6.45 5.51 -7.05
N LEU A 60 -5.84 4.32 -6.87
CA LEU A 60 -6.54 3.14 -6.36
C LEU A 60 -7.07 3.35 -4.94
N ALA A 61 -6.28 3.97 -4.06
CA ALA A 61 -6.71 4.29 -2.70
C ALA A 61 -7.90 5.27 -2.70
N GLN A 62 -7.87 6.29 -3.57
CA GLN A 62 -8.96 7.27 -3.71
C GLN A 62 -10.24 6.62 -4.27
N TRP A 63 -10.11 5.69 -5.21
CA TRP A 63 -11.26 4.93 -5.73
C TRP A 63 -11.85 4.01 -4.66
N ALA A 64 -10.99 3.30 -3.92
CA ALA A 64 -11.43 2.46 -2.81
C ALA A 64 -12.25 3.27 -1.79
N ALA A 65 -11.79 4.47 -1.42
CA ALA A 65 -12.47 5.31 -0.45
C ALA A 65 -13.83 5.85 -0.90
N LYS A 66 -14.09 5.92 -2.22
CA LYS A 66 -15.30 6.52 -2.79
C LYS A 66 -16.33 5.50 -3.25
N THR A 67 -15.97 4.22 -3.34
CA THR A 67 -16.87 3.19 -3.90
C THR A 67 -17.97 2.80 -2.92
N ASP A 68 -19.15 2.47 -3.46
CA ASP A 68 -20.25 1.88 -2.71
C ASP A 68 -20.21 0.33 -2.72
N ALA A 69 -19.21 -0.28 -3.36
CA ALA A 69 -19.05 -1.73 -3.38
C ALA A 69 -18.81 -2.30 -1.98
N ASP A 70 -19.33 -3.50 -1.71
CA ASP A 70 -19.13 -4.21 -0.44
C ASP A 70 -17.78 -4.90 -0.37
N ILE A 71 -17.26 -5.29 -1.54
CA ILE A 71 -16.00 -6.01 -1.70
C ILE A 71 -15.08 -5.24 -2.65
N ILE A 72 -13.82 -5.06 -2.23
CA ILE A 72 -12.76 -4.51 -3.06
C ILE A 72 -11.76 -5.61 -3.35
N VAL A 73 -11.54 -5.94 -4.61
CA VAL A 73 -10.47 -6.84 -5.07
C VAL A 73 -9.31 -5.98 -5.51
N MET A 74 -8.25 -5.95 -4.72
CA MET A 74 -7.06 -5.14 -5.00
C MET A 74 -6.01 -5.99 -5.73
N CYS A 75 -5.95 -5.86 -7.06
CA CYS A 75 -4.93 -6.48 -7.90
C CYS A 75 -3.67 -5.62 -7.92
N GLY A 76 -2.84 -5.81 -6.92
CA GLY A 76 -1.60 -5.08 -6.67
C GLY A 76 -0.77 -5.80 -5.60
N VAL A 77 0.17 -5.08 -4.99
CA VAL A 77 0.97 -5.62 -3.89
C VAL A 77 0.25 -5.47 -2.55
N HIS A 78 0.66 -6.27 -1.56
CA HIS A 78 -0.03 -6.43 -0.28
C HIS A 78 -0.34 -5.11 0.43
N PHE A 79 0.62 -4.18 0.53
CA PHE A 79 0.39 -2.89 1.21
C PHE A 79 -0.72 -2.03 0.58
N MET A 80 -1.04 -2.24 -0.70
CA MET A 80 -2.16 -1.53 -1.35
C MET A 80 -3.50 -2.05 -0.83
N GLY A 81 -3.62 -3.36 -0.63
CA GLY A 81 -4.78 -3.96 0.02
C GLY A 81 -4.94 -3.50 1.47
N GLU A 82 -3.84 -3.43 2.22
CA GLU A 82 -3.83 -2.88 3.58
C GLU A 82 -4.27 -1.41 3.59
N THR A 83 -3.76 -0.59 2.67
CA THR A 83 -4.16 0.82 2.54
C THR A 83 -5.65 0.96 2.23
N ALA A 84 -6.17 0.16 1.30
CA ALA A 84 -7.60 0.13 1.00
C ALA A 84 -8.42 -0.29 2.23
N LYS A 85 -7.95 -1.26 3.01
CA LYS A 85 -8.62 -1.70 4.25
C LYS A 85 -8.61 -0.64 5.34
N ILE A 86 -7.54 0.13 5.48
CA ILE A 86 -7.46 1.26 6.42
C ILE A 86 -8.50 2.33 6.05
N LEU A 87 -8.62 2.65 4.76
CA LEU A 87 -9.56 3.66 4.27
C LEU A 87 -11.03 3.20 4.28
N CYS A 88 -11.25 1.90 4.20
CA CYS A 88 -12.57 1.29 4.09
C CYS A 88 -12.72 0.15 5.13
N PRO A 89 -12.74 0.46 6.44
CA PRO A 89 -12.71 -0.56 7.50
C PRO A 89 -13.91 -1.50 7.48
N ASP A 90 -15.05 -1.03 6.99
CA ASP A 90 -16.30 -1.82 6.94
C ASP A 90 -16.39 -2.72 5.70
N LYS A 91 -15.57 -2.49 4.67
CA LYS A 91 -15.59 -3.26 3.43
C LYS A 91 -14.68 -4.49 3.53
N LYS A 92 -15.02 -5.53 2.78
CA LYS A 92 -14.13 -6.67 2.58
C LYS A 92 -13.09 -6.31 1.50
N VAL A 93 -11.81 -6.34 1.86
CA VAL A 93 -10.70 -6.15 0.91
C VAL A 93 -10.01 -7.48 0.68
N LEU A 94 -9.91 -7.88 -0.58
CA LEU A 94 -9.27 -9.12 -1.03
C LEU A 94 -8.03 -8.76 -1.85
N VAL A 95 -6.95 -9.45 -1.60
CA VAL A 95 -5.72 -9.41 -2.40
C VAL A 95 -5.53 -10.80 -3.00
N PRO A 96 -5.53 -10.98 -4.33
CA PRO A 96 -5.47 -12.29 -4.96
C PRO A 96 -4.21 -13.08 -4.62
N ASP A 97 -3.07 -12.40 -4.43
CA ASP A 97 -1.82 -12.99 -3.99
C ASP A 97 -1.22 -12.21 -2.81
N LEU A 98 -1.31 -12.80 -1.62
CA LEU A 98 -0.73 -12.21 -0.39
C LEU A 98 0.81 -12.22 -0.37
N ASN A 99 1.47 -12.97 -1.28
CA ASN A 99 2.92 -12.90 -1.45
C ASN A 99 3.37 -11.84 -2.45
N ALA A 100 2.44 -11.15 -3.10
CA ALA A 100 2.76 -9.99 -3.92
C ALA A 100 3.34 -8.89 -3.03
N GLY A 101 4.63 -8.97 -2.75
CA GLY A 101 5.38 -8.11 -1.84
C GLY A 101 5.95 -6.87 -2.54
N CYS A 102 6.51 -5.99 -1.73
CA CYS A 102 7.26 -4.82 -2.18
C CYS A 102 8.54 -4.73 -1.37
N SER A 103 9.70 -4.83 -2.04
CA SER A 103 11.00 -4.80 -1.37
C SER A 103 11.22 -3.54 -0.52
N LEU A 104 10.64 -2.41 -0.90
CA LEU A 104 10.68 -1.19 -0.13
C LEU A 104 9.86 -1.32 1.17
N ALA A 105 8.64 -1.88 1.10
CA ALA A 105 7.82 -2.15 2.28
C ALA A 105 8.49 -3.18 3.20
N ASP A 106 9.06 -4.24 2.62
CA ASP A 106 9.77 -5.30 3.35
C ASP A 106 11.06 -4.81 4.03
N SER A 107 11.67 -3.73 3.49
CA SER A 107 12.87 -3.12 4.06
C SER A 107 12.61 -2.30 5.33
N CYS A 108 11.34 -2.10 5.71
CA CYS A 108 10.91 -1.31 6.86
C CYS A 108 10.14 -2.17 7.89
N PRO A 109 10.82 -2.97 8.74
CA PRO A 109 10.17 -3.68 9.83
C PRO A 109 9.49 -2.70 10.79
N ALA A 110 8.21 -2.98 11.07
CA ALA A 110 7.37 -2.05 11.81
C ALA A 110 7.84 -1.79 13.24
N ASP A 111 8.36 -2.80 13.92
CA ASP A 111 8.87 -2.72 15.30
C ASP A 111 10.12 -1.84 15.39
N GLU A 112 11.03 -1.95 14.43
CA GLU A 112 12.23 -1.11 14.40
C GLU A 112 11.85 0.34 14.06
N PHE A 113 10.92 0.53 13.12
CA PHE A 113 10.42 1.86 12.77
C PHE A 113 9.68 2.50 13.95
N ALA A 114 8.81 1.76 14.63
CA ALA A 114 8.12 2.24 15.83
C ALA A 114 9.07 2.59 16.98
N LYS A 115 10.16 1.82 17.16
CA LYS A 115 11.20 2.16 18.13
C LYS A 115 11.88 3.48 17.76
N PHE A 116 12.25 3.65 16.50
CA PHE A 116 12.86 4.88 16.03
C PHE A 116 11.95 6.10 16.22
N VAL A 117 10.67 5.97 15.88
CA VAL A 117 9.66 7.03 16.11
C VAL A 117 9.58 7.38 17.61
N LYS A 118 9.54 6.38 18.49
CA LYS A 118 9.46 6.58 19.92
C LYS A 118 10.68 7.31 20.50
N GLU A 119 11.85 7.15 19.89
CA GLU A 119 13.08 7.85 20.27
C GLU A 119 13.08 9.33 19.83
N HIS A 120 12.11 9.72 18.98
CA HIS A 120 11.97 11.08 18.42
C HIS A 120 10.53 11.62 18.64
N PRO A 121 10.10 11.79 19.91
CA PRO A 121 8.70 12.10 20.22
C PRO A 121 8.26 13.51 19.79
N ASP A 122 9.19 14.35 19.40
CA ASP A 122 9.00 15.73 18.94
C ASP A 122 9.03 15.87 17.40
N HIS A 123 8.95 14.75 16.68
CA HIS A 123 8.96 14.72 15.22
C HIS A 123 7.59 14.31 14.66
N THR A 124 7.19 14.97 13.59
CA THR A 124 6.09 14.50 12.73
C THR A 124 6.57 13.38 11.83
N VAL A 125 5.83 12.29 11.81
CA VAL A 125 6.19 11.09 11.05
C VAL A 125 5.47 11.08 9.70
N ILE A 126 6.23 11.21 8.63
CA ILE A 126 5.74 11.11 7.25
C ILE A 126 6.26 9.80 6.64
N SER A 127 5.34 8.94 6.22
CA SER A 127 5.73 7.68 5.58
C SER A 127 5.28 7.62 4.12
N TYR A 128 6.17 7.10 3.29
CA TYR A 128 5.81 6.74 1.91
C TYR A 128 4.81 5.60 1.90
N VAL A 129 3.88 5.62 0.97
CA VAL A 129 2.75 4.68 0.92
C VAL A 129 3.17 3.21 0.83
N ASN A 130 4.36 2.92 0.29
CA ASN A 130 4.92 1.57 0.21
C ASN A 130 5.43 1.09 1.57
N THR A 131 4.52 0.95 2.51
CA THR A 131 4.75 0.50 3.88
C THR A 131 3.59 -0.37 4.34
N THR A 132 3.83 -1.21 5.35
CA THR A 132 2.80 -2.05 5.95
C THR A 132 1.79 -1.23 6.76
N ALA A 133 0.62 -1.80 7.04
CA ALA A 133 -0.35 -1.20 7.95
C ALA A 133 0.24 -0.94 9.34
N ALA A 134 1.14 -1.81 9.82
CA ALA A 134 1.81 -1.65 11.11
C ALA A 134 2.74 -0.42 11.14
N VAL A 135 3.45 -0.11 10.06
CA VAL A 135 4.22 1.14 9.92
C VAL A 135 3.27 2.35 9.86
N LYS A 136 2.16 2.23 9.13
CA LYS A 136 1.15 3.29 9.04
C LYS A 136 0.50 3.61 10.39
N ALA A 137 0.42 2.65 11.31
CA ALA A 137 -0.13 2.83 12.66
C ALA A 137 0.72 3.78 13.55
N VAL A 138 1.99 4.02 13.19
CA VAL A 138 2.90 4.96 13.88
C VAL A 138 3.29 6.13 12.99
N THR A 139 2.49 6.41 11.97
CA THR A 139 2.70 7.46 10.97
C THR A 139 1.61 8.51 11.10
N ASP A 140 1.99 9.78 11.10
CA ASP A 140 1.03 10.89 11.14
C ASP A 140 0.46 11.18 9.74
N VAL A 141 1.31 11.12 8.71
CA VAL A 141 0.90 11.40 7.32
C VAL A 141 1.51 10.40 6.35
N VAL A 142 0.67 9.80 5.51
CA VAL A 142 1.11 8.91 4.42
C VAL A 142 1.14 9.68 3.12
N VAL A 143 2.26 9.60 2.39
CA VAL A 143 2.48 10.30 1.12
C VAL A 143 2.81 9.34 -0.02
N THR A 144 2.64 9.83 -1.24
CA THR A 144 3.17 9.23 -2.47
C THR A 144 4.23 10.15 -3.08
N SER A 145 4.96 9.67 -4.07
CA SER A 145 5.92 10.51 -4.81
C SER A 145 5.26 11.77 -5.43
N THR A 146 3.98 11.68 -5.77
CA THR A 146 3.22 12.77 -6.39
C THR A 146 2.95 13.92 -5.44
N ASN A 147 2.68 13.67 -4.17
CA ASN A 147 2.25 14.69 -3.20
C ASN A 147 3.24 14.96 -2.06
N ALA A 148 4.33 14.19 -1.95
CA ALA A 148 5.28 14.28 -0.84
C ALA A 148 5.85 15.70 -0.67
N LYS A 149 6.25 16.36 -1.76
CA LYS A 149 6.77 17.73 -1.72
C LYS A 149 5.74 18.70 -1.12
N GLN A 150 4.53 18.70 -1.66
CA GLN A 150 3.46 19.60 -1.22
C GLN A 150 3.10 19.38 0.25
N ILE A 151 3.04 18.14 0.69
CA ILE A 151 2.75 17.79 2.09
C ILE A 151 3.87 18.29 3.00
N VAL A 152 5.14 18.03 2.66
CA VAL A 152 6.28 18.50 3.46
C VAL A 152 6.32 20.04 3.54
N GLU A 153 6.05 20.74 2.43
CA GLU A 153 5.99 22.21 2.40
C GLU A 153 4.79 22.80 3.16
N SER A 154 3.75 22.02 3.46
CA SER A 154 2.60 22.49 4.25
C SER A 154 2.86 22.60 5.75
N PHE A 155 3.94 21.98 6.25
CA PHE A 155 4.36 22.10 7.65
C PHE A 155 5.23 23.36 7.85
N PRO A 156 5.26 23.93 9.08
CA PRO A 156 6.19 25.00 9.46
C PRO A 156 7.64 24.68 9.08
N GLU A 157 8.46 25.68 8.77
CA GLU A 157 9.86 25.44 8.33
C GLU A 157 10.73 24.77 9.40
N ASP A 158 10.43 25.02 10.68
CA ASP A 158 11.11 24.49 11.86
C ASP A 158 10.54 23.14 12.33
N GLU A 159 9.49 22.63 11.64
CA GLU A 159 8.92 21.32 11.97
C GLU A 159 9.95 20.20 11.80
N LYS A 160 10.15 19.43 12.85
CA LYS A 160 11.01 18.25 12.81
C LYS A 160 10.25 17.10 12.17
N ILE A 161 10.77 16.56 11.10
CA ILE A 161 10.11 15.52 10.33
C ILE A 161 11.00 14.28 10.26
N ILE A 162 10.40 13.12 10.55
CA ILE A 162 10.90 11.81 10.14
C ILE A 162 10.28 11.48 8.79
N PHE A 163 11.09 11.16 7.80
CA PHE A 163 10.62 10.68 6.49
C PHE A 163 11.13 9.27 6.23
N GLY A 164 10.24 8.33 5.98
CA GLY A 164 10.60 6.93 5.73
C GLY A 164 9.60 6.18 4.84
N PRO A 165 9.93 4.98 4.40
CA PRO A 165 11.26 4.36 4.39
C PRO A 165 12.09 4.70 3.14
N ASP A 166 11.52 5.41 2.16
CA ASP A 166 12.20 5.72 0.90
C ASP A 166 13.24 6.83 1.10
N ARG A 167 14.49 6.40 1.31
CA ARG A 167 15.63 7.32 1.45
C ARG A 167 15.84 8.20 0.22
N ASN A 168 15.64 7.66 -0.97
CA ASN A 168 15.89 8.41 -2.19
C ASN A 168 14.87 9.54 -2.34
N LEU A 169 13.59 9.23 -2.11
CA LEU A 169 12.54 10.23 -2.10
C LEU A 169 12.75 11.26 -0.98
N GLY A 170 13.06 10.83 0.25
CA GLY A 170 13.30 11.72 1.38
C GLY A 170 14.47 12.68 1.13
N ASN A 171 15.61 12.17 0.63
CA ASN A 171 16.75 13.02 0.28
C ASN A 171 16.45 13.97 -0.88
N TYR A 172 15.70 13.50 -1.87
CA TYR A 172 15.25 14.35 -2.97
C TYR A 172 14.37 15.50 -2.45
N ILE A 173 13.39 15.19 -1.61
CA ILE A 173 12.52 16.23 -0.99
C ILE A 173 13.35 17.22 -0.16
N ASN A 174 14.30 16.75 0.66
CA ASN A 174 15.23 17.63 1.38
C ASN A 174 15.95 18.59 0.43
N SER A 175 16.48 18.05 -0.69
CA SER A 175 17.26 18.84 -1.65
C SER A 175 16.45 19.96 -2.34
N ILE A 176 15.16 19.72 -2.64
CA ILE A 176 14.32 20.66 -3.38
C ILE A 176 13.51 21.59 -2.48
N THR A 177 13.37 21.27 -1.18
CA THR A 177 12.64 22.11 -0.21
C THR A 177 13.56 22.85 0.74
N GLY A 178 14.86 22.53 0.76
CA GLY A 178 15.82 23.07 1.71
C GLY A 178 15.64 22.55 3.15
N ARG A 179 14.77 21.58 3.37
CA ARG A 179 14.55 20.98 4.68
C ARG A 179 15.65 20.02 5.08
N ASN A 180 15.74 19.75 6.37
CA ASN A 180 16.67 18.77 6.95
C ASN A 180 15.90 17.71 7.71
N MET A 181 15.00 17.00 7.02
CA MET A 181 14.23 15.91 7.60
C MET A 181 15.15 14.75 8.00
N SER A 182 14.84 14.11 9.11
CA SER A 182 15.47 12.84 9.50
C SER A 182 14.97 11.74 8.55
N VAL A 183 15.74 11.50 7.48
CA VAL A 183 15.41 10.47 6.50
C VAL A 183 15.87 9.13 7.04
N SER A 184 14.91 8.39 7.59
CA SER A 184 15.18 7.15 8.28
C SER A 184 15.03 5.96 7.37
N TYR A 185 15.75 4.95 7.71
CA TYR A 185 15.48 3.54 7.82
C TYR A 185 16.45 2.62 7.08
N THR A 186 16.88 2.91 5.88
CA THR A 186 17.84 2.03 5.18
C THR A 186 19.26 2.07 5.76
N HIS A 187 19.53 2.92 6.75
CA HIS A 187 20.85 2.98 7.41
C HIS A 187 21.01 1.98 8.56
N LEU A 188 19.94 1.42 9.13
CA LEU A 188 20.06 0.48 10.25
C LEU A 188 20.46 -0.93 9.82
N ARG A 189 20.52 -1.23 8.52
CA ARG A 189 20.99 -2.50 7.98
C ARG A 189 22.42 -2.48 7.42
N ALA A 190 23.16 -1.41 7.59
CA ALA A 190 24.53 -1.29 7.08
C ALA A 190 25.60 -1.63 8.16
N HIS A 191 25.25 -2.52 9.11
CA HIS A 191 26.23 -3.08 10.07
C HIS A 191 26.04 -4.58 10.22
#